data_fe66c5033edb43e3d9efd271e8ae95d6
#
_entry.id   fe66c5033edb43e3d9efd271e8ae95d6
#
_cell.length_a   1.000
_cell.length_b   1.000
_cell.length_c   1.000
_cell.angle_alpha   90.00
_cell.angle_beta   90.00
_cell.angle_gamma   90.00
#
_symmetry.space_group_name_H-M   'P 1'
#
loop_
_entity.id
_entity.type
_entity.pdbx_description
1 polymer ?
#
loop_
_entity_poly.entity_id
_entity_poly.type
_entity_poly.pdbx_seq_one_letter_code
_entity_poly.pdbx_strand_id
1 'polypeptide(L)'
;MRILQQMNAFCVMTLIAFSISASVQAESPAPVQDAQKALAIGQTAKDFQLQSVGGELSGKVKLSDVNADGKVVVVVLRGFPGSQCPACSAQVGDFVKNASKFAAKNTKVLLIYPGPKSQLDQRADEFLQGTKLPAPLTFLLDPGYTFTNAYGLRWDAPRETAYPTTLVLDEAGKIQFVKISETHRGRSSAAEVLEAL
;
A
#
# COMPACT_ATOMS: atom_id res chain seq x y z
N MET A 1 -11.91 48.05 78.87
CA MET A 1 -11.37 48.46 77.56
C MET A 1 -10.99 47.20 76.81
N ARG A 2 -11.88 46.79 75.88
CA ARG A 2 -11.78 45.51 75.17
C ARG A 2 -11.24 45.80 73.73
N ILE A 3 -10.10 45.23 73.35
CA ILE A 3 -9.59 45.31 72.02
C ILE A 3 -9.96 44.03 71.34
N LEU A 4 -10.79 44.12 70.26
CA LEU A 4 -11.16 43.03 69.37
C LEU A 4 -9.97 42.78 68.39
N GLN A 5 -9.52 41.54 68.34
CA GLN A 5 -8.55 41.07 67.37
C GLN A 5 -9.27 40.35 66.23
N GLN A 6 -9.27 40.94 65.04
CA GLN A 6 -9.84 40.33 63.87
C GLN A 6 -8.78 39.36 63.24
N MET A 7 -9.19 38.11 63.11
CA MET A 7 -8.44 37.11 62.37
C MET A 7 -8.87 37.13 60.91
N ASN A 8 -7.96 37.53 60.01
CA ASN A 8 -8.15 37.38 58.55
C ASN A 8 -7.77 35.95 58.12
N ALA A 9 -8.74 35.18 57.70
CA ALA A 9 -8.52 33.91 57.05
C ALA A 9 -8.20 34.14 55.55
N PHE A 10 -6.97 33.95 55.16
CA PHE A 10 -6.57 33.90 53.75
C PHE A 10 -6.92 32.52 53.15
N CYS A 11 -7.92 32.49 52.32
CA CYS A 11 -8.27 31.31 51.53
C CYS A 11 -7.39 31.29 50.28
N VAL A 12 -6.36 30.44 50.29
CA VAL A 12 -5.49 30.20 49.10
C VAL A 12 -6.23 29.21 48.19
N MET A 13 -6.79 29.74 47.13
CA MET A 13 -7.46 28.94 46.09
C MET A 13 -6.38 28.49 45.07
N THR A 14 -5.93 27.23 45.18
CA THR A 14 -4.96 26.61 44.25
C THR A 14 -5.70 26.26 42.96
N LEU A 15 -5.49 27.03 41.90
CA LEU A 15 -5.94 26.71 40.53
C LEU A 15 -5.02 25.62 39.95
N ILE A 16 -5.52 24.40 39.90
CA ILE A 16 -4.89 23.30 39.15
C ILE A 16 -5.23 23.51 37.69
N ALA A 17 -4.30 24.02 36.89
CA ALA A 17 -4.39 24.09 35.44
C ALA A 17 -4.22 22.68 34.86
N PHE A 18 -5.30 22.08 34.43
CA PHE A 18 -5.28 20.82 33.68
C PHE A 18 -4.85 21.11 32.22
N SER A 19 -3.60 20.91 31.92
CA SER A 19 -3.10 21.00 30.54
C SER A 19 -3.57 19.78 29.74
N ILE A 20 -4.61 19.94 28.95
CA ILE A 20 -5.03 18.93 27.97
C ILE A 20 -4.04 19.02 26.81
N SER A 21 -3.07 18.11 26.77
CA SER A 21 -2.22 17.90 25.60
C SER A 21 -3.06 17.21 24.53
N ALA A 22 -3.62 17.97 23.60
CA ALA A 22 -4.20 17.43 22.40
C ALA A 22 -3.06 16.87 21.54
N SER A 23 -2.94 15.54 21.47
CA SER A 23 -2.09 14.87 20.46
C SER A 23 -2.72 15.15 19.09
N VAL A 24 -2.11 16.03 18.31
CA VAL A 24 -2.44 16.21 16.89
C VAL A 24 -1.97 14.94 16.18
N GLN A 25 -2.89 14.01 15.98
CA GLN A 25 -2.67 12.93 15.03
C GLN A 25 -2.74 13.55 13.63
N ALA A 26 -1.65 13.43 12.87
CA ALA A 26 -1.64 13.83 11.47
C ALA A 26 -2.66 12.97 10.73
N GLU A 27 -3.73 13.58 10.26
CA GLU A 27 -4.78 12.92 9.50
C GLU A 27 -4.22 12.58 8.10
N SER A 28 -4.44 11.34 7.64
CA SER A 28 -4.02 10.90 6.31
C SER A 28 -4.66 11.77 5.23
N PRO A 29 -3.98 12.04 4.09
CA PRO A 29 -4.58 12.78 2.98
C PRO A 29 -5.90 12.17 2.52
N ALA A 30 -6.90 12.99 2.18
CA ALA A 30 -8.24 12.54 1.79
C ALA A 30 -8.27 11.41 0.74
N PRO A 31 -7.44 11.41 -0.33
CA PRO A 31 -7.38 10.30 -1.28
C PRO A 31 -7.00 8.95 -0.65
N VAL A 32 -6.13 8.95 0.36
CA VAL A 32 -5.73 7.72 1.07
C VAL A 32 -6.86 7.21 1.94
N GLN A 33 -7.61 8.09 2.60
CA GLN A 33 -8.77 7.71 3.42
C GLN A 33 -9.88 7.06 2.57
N ASP A 34 -10.16 7.60 1.38
CA ASP A 34 -11.11 7.02 0.43
C ASP A 34 -10.65 5.64 -0.06
N ALA A 35 -9.36 5.49 -0.38
CA ALA A 35 -8.78 4.21 -0.74
C ALA A 35 -8.85 3.21 0.43
N GLN A 36 -8.52 3.60 1.65
CA GLN A 36 -8.62 2.76 2.85
C GLN A 36 -10.04 2.25 3.06
N LYS A 37 -11.06 3.09 2.85
CA LYS A 37 -12.46 2.70 2.95
C LYS A 37 -12.88 1.73 1.83
N ALA A 38 -12.47 2.00 0.60
CA ALA A 38 -12.80 1.17 -0.56
C ALA A 38 -12.07 -0.19 -0.57
N LEU A 39 -10.90 -0.25 0.05
CA LEU A 39 -10.05 -1.45 0.12
C LEU A 39 -10.09 -2.10 1.52
N ALA A 40 -11.15 -1.88 2.29
CA ALA A 40 -11.27 -2.46 3.63
C ALA A 40 -11.36 -4.00 3.57
N ILE A 41 -10.88 -4.64 4.62
CA ILE A 41 -10.97 -6.11 4.79
C ILE A 41 -12.43 -6.55 4.65
N GLY A 42 -12.66 -7.64 3.91
CA GLY A 42 -13.98 -8.20 3.60
C GLY A 42 -14.64 -7.61 2.35
N GLN A 43 -14.17 -6.49 1.83
CA GLN A 43 -14.65 -5.96 0.55
C GLN A 43 -14.12 -6.79 -0.62
N THR A 44 -14.91 -6.87 -1.70
CA THR A 44 -14.45 -7.51 -2.94
C THR A 44 -13.59 -6.52 -3.73
N ALA A 45 -12.39 -6.96 -4.14
CA ALA A 45 -11.51 -6.18 -4.98
C ALA A 45 -12.18 -5.91 -6.34
N LYS A 46 -12.03 -4.69 -6.87
CA LYS A 46 -12.50 -4.36 -8.21
C LYS A 46 -11.72 -5.17 -9.25
N ASP A 47 -12.41 -5.73 -10.24
CA ASP A 47 -11.73 -6.41 -11.34
C ASP A 47 -10.91 -5.43 -12.18
N PHE A 48 -9.79 -5.90 -12.71
CA PHE A 48 -8.94 -5.14 -13.62
C PHE A 48 -8.29 -6.06 -14.65
N GLN A 49 -7.80 -5.46 -15.74
CA GLN A 49 -7.00 -6.16 -16.74
C GLN A 49 -5.79 -5.30 -17.11
N LEU A 50 -4.58 -5.85 -16.96
CA LEU A 50 -3.32 -5.17 -17.22
C LEU A 50 -2.40 -6.04 -18.10
N GLN A 51 -1.47 -5.38 -18.82
CA GLN A 51 -0.49 -6.06 -19.66
C GLN A 51 0.68 -6.57 -18.80
N SER A 52 1.00 -7.85 -18.95
CA SER A 52 2.23 -8.43 -18.37
C SER A 52 3.44 -8.15 -19.24
N VAL A 53 4.58 -7.85 -18.60
CA VAL A 53 5.89 -7.67 -19.21
C VAL A 53 6.94 -8.63 -18.63
N GLY A 54 6.55 -9.50 -17.71
CA GLY A 54 7.47 -10.50 -17.15
C GLY A 54 6.86 -11.36 -16.04
N GLY A 55 7.42 -12.51 -15.79
CA GLY A 55 7.00 -13.45 -14.76
C GLY A 55 6.24 -14.65 -15.31
N GLU A 56 5.37 -15.23 -14.48
CA GLU A 56 4.65 -16.48 -14.79
C GLU A 56 3.57 -16.28 -15.85
N LEU A 57 2.76 -15.23 -15.72
CA LEU A 57 1.64 -14.98 -16.64
C LEU A 57 2.09 -14.05 -17.77
N SER A 58 1.51 -14.22 -18.95
CA SER A 58 1.84 -13.47 -20.16
C SER A 58 0.61 -12.83 -20.79
N GLY A 59 0.81 -11.80 -21.63
CA GLY A 59 -0.27 -11.11 -22.31
C GLY A 59 -1.11 -10.25 -21.38
N LYS A 60 -2.39 -10.17 -21.64
CA LYS A 60 -3.35 -9.43 -20.78
C LYS A 60 -3.77 -10.31 -19.62
N VAL A 61 -3.47 -9.87 -18.41
CA VAL A 61 -3.79 -10.56 -17.15
C VAL A 61 -5.00 -9.90 -16.52
N LYS A 62 -6.07 -10.65 -16.31
CA LYS A 62 -7.29 -10.21 -15.65
C LYS A 62 -7.35 -10.77 -14.24
N LEU A 63 -7.67 -9.91 -13.25
CA LEU A 63 -7.69 -10.33 -11.84
C LEU A 63 -8.64 -11.49 -11.60
N SER A 64 -9.87 -11.43 -12.11
CA SER A 64 -10.88 -12.48 -11.92
C SER A 64 -10.44 -13.83 -12.45
N ASP A 65 -9.69 -13.87 -13.57
CA ASP A 65 -9.18 -15.11 -14.14
C ASP A 65 -8.07 -15.71 -13.26
N VAL A 66 -7.17 -14.87 -12.76
CA VAL A 66 -6.08 -15.30 -11.84
C VAL A 66 -6.64 -15.77 -10.50
N ASN A 67 -7.67 -15.09 -9.99
CA ASN A 67 -8.26 -15.41 -8.69
C ASN A 67 -9.12 -16.69 -8.73
N ALA A 68 -9.60 -17.10 -9.91
CA ALA A 68 -10.28 -18.38 -10.08
C ALA A 68 -9.37 -19.60 -9.78
N ASP A 69 -8.06 -19.41 -9.91
CA ASP A 69 -7.06 -20.45 -9.68
C ASP A 69 -6.51 -20.48 -8.24
N GLY A 70 -6.90 -19.53 -7.38
CA GLY A 70 -6.43 -19.46 -6.00
C GLY A 70 -6.35 -18.05 -5.44
N LYS A 71 -5.63 -17.91 -4.34
CA LYS A 71 -5.39 -16.63 -3.69
C LYS A 71 -4.50 -15.72 -4.53
N VAL A 72 -4.69 -14.41 -4.41
CA VAL A 72 -3.91 -13.41 -5.14
C VAL A 72 -3.35 -12.36 -4.19
N VAL A 73 -2.06 -12.10 -4.31
CA VAL A 73 -1.40 -10.94 -3.71
C VAL A 73 -1.22 -9.88 -4.80
N VAL A 74 -1.76 -8.69 -4.57
CA VAL A 74 -1.57 -7.52 -5.45
C VAL A 74 -0.63 -6.55 -4.77
N VAL A 75 0.51 -6.28 -5.38
CA VAL A 75 1.53 -5.33 -4.88
C VAL A 75 1.60 -4.15 -5.83
N VAL A 76 1.09 -3.02 -5.42
CA VAL A 76 1.18 -1.77 -6.17
C VAL A 76 2.49 -1.08 -5.80
N LEU A 77 3.38 -0.97 -6.77
CA LEU A 77 4.64 -0.27 -6.62
C LEU A 77 4.42 1.24 -6.74
N ARG A 78 5.38 2.05 -6.28
CA ARG A 78 5.36 3.48 -6.60
C ARG A 78 5.47 3.72 -8.10
N GLY A 79 6.12 2.81 -8.86
CA GLY A 79 6.27 2.90 -10.29
C GLY A 79 7.35 3.91 -10.71
N PHE A 80 7.14 4.57 -11.87
CA PHE A 80 8.11 5.49 -12.47
C PHE A 80 7.62 6.95 -12.44
N PRO A 81 8.00 7.73 -11.44
CA PRO A 81 7.69 9.18 -11.36
C PRO A 81 8.75 10.08 -12.04
N GLY A 82 9.57 9.53 -12.92
CA GLY A 82 10.72 10.20 -13.56
C GLY A 82 12.09 9.61 -13.14
N SER A 83 12.11 8.69 -12.18
CA SER A 83 13.30 7.95 -11.75
C SER A 83 12.92 6.58 -11.21
N GLN A 84 13.83 5.62 -11.26
CA GLN A 84 13.62 4.30 -10.65
C GLN A 84 13.57 4.41 -9.12
N CYS A 85 12.76 3.55 -8.51
CA CYS A 85 12.48 3.56 -7.08
C CYS A 85 13.28 2.48 -6.35
N PRO A 86 14.34 2.81 -5.57
CA PRO A 86 15.11 1.79 -4.85
C PRO A 86 14.30 0.98 -3.84
N ALA A 87 13.33 1.61 -3.18
CA ALA A 87 12.43 0.92 -2.25
C ALA A 87 11.52 -0.09 -2.97
N CYS A 88 11.12 0.20 -4.21
CA CYS A 88 10.38 -0.76 -5.05
C CYS A 88 11.26 -1.96 -5.41
N SER A 89 12.52 -1.72 -5.81
CA SER A 89 13.47 -2.80 -6.14
C SER A 89 13.74 -3.69 -4.93
N ALA A 90 13.91 -3.10 -3.75
CA ALA A 90 14.09 -3.85 -2.51
C ALA A 90 12.85 -4.72 -2.18
N GLN A 91 11.64 -4.16 -2.33
CA GLN A 91 10.40 -4.90 -2.10
C GLN A 91 10.24 -6.05 -3.09
N VAL A 92 10.42 -5.81 -4.40
CA VAL A 92 10.35 -6.86 -5.43
C VAL A 92 11.39 -7.95 -5.15
N GLY A 93 12.62 -7.57 -4.78
CA GLY A 93 13.68 -8.52 -4.41
C GLY A 93 13.32 -9.40 -3.21
N ASP A 94 12.59 -8.87 -2.22
CA ASP A 94 12.10 -9.63 -1.07
C ASP A 94 11.02 -10.65 -1.50
N PHE A 95 10.08 -10.25 -2.35
CA PHE A 95 9.07 -11.16 -2.90
C PHE A 95 9.69 -12.25 -3.79
N VAL A 96 10.69 -11.92 -4.61
CA VAL A 96 11.44 -12.89 -5.42
C VAL A 96 12.12 -13.94 -4.55
N LYS A 97 12.79 -13.53 -3.47
CA LYS A 97 13.44 -14.46 -2.52
C LYS A 97 12.45 -15.41 -1.84
N ASN A 98 11.20 -15.01 -1.70
CA ASN A 98 10.16 -15.80 -1.04
C ASN A 98 9.16 -16.43 -2.03
N ALA A 99 9.43 -16.40 -3.35
CA ALA A 99 8.52 -16.88 -4.38
C ALA A 99 8.01 -18.31 -4.14
N SER A 100 8.90 -19.24 -3.77
CA SER A 100 8.54 -20.63 -3.49
C SER A 100 7.53 -20.78 -2.33
N LYS A 101 7.57 -19.87 -1.34
CA LYS A 101 6.63 -19.87 -0.23
C LYS A 101 5.23 -19.45 -0.65
N PHE A 102 5.13 -18.48 -1.56
CA PHE A 102 3.85 -18.07 -2.18
C PHE A 102 3.28 -19.21 -3.04
N ALA A 103 4.12 -19.86 -3.86
CA ALA A 103 3.74 -21.00 -4.66
C ALA A 103 3.20 -22.17 -3.78
N ALA A 104 3.88 -22.46 -2.67
CA ALA A 104 3.47 -23.52 -1.73
C ALA A 104 2.10 -23.25 -1.07
N LYS A 105 1.66 -21.99 -1.04
CA LYS A 105 0.34 -21.56 -0.56
C LYS A 105 -0.70 -21.39 -1.68
N ASN A 106 -0.43 -21.88 -2.88
CA ASN A 106 -1.27 -21.69 -4.10
C ASN A 106 -1.66 -20.22 -4.31
N THR A 107 -0.68 -19.32 -4.21
CA THR A 107 -0.90 -17.87 -4.24
C THR A 107 -0.13 -17.23 -5.38
N LYS A 108 -0.82 -16.53 -6.29
CA LYS A 108 -0.21 -15.71 -7.34
C LYS A 108 0.15 -14.32 -6.79
N VAL A 109 1.24 -13.74 -7.31
CA VAL A 109 1.70 -12.41 -6.90
C VAL A 109 1.75 -11.50 -8.13
N LEU A 110 0.90 -10.49 -8.14
CA LEU A 110 0.80 -9.48 -9.20
C LEU A 110 1.49 -8.19 -8.75
N LEU A 111 2.63 -7.87 -9.37
CA LEU A 111 3.42 -6.67 -9.12
C LEU A 111 3.00 -5.60 -10.12
N ILE A 112 2.30 -4.55 -9.69
CA ILE A 112 1.78 -3.50 -10.56
C ILE A 112 2.73 -2.31 -10.57
N TYR A 113 3.15 -1.90 -11.79
CA TYR A 113 4.09 -0.81 -12.03
C TYR A 113 3.40 0.34 -12.77
N PRO A 114 2.94 1.37 -12.03
CA PRO A 114 2.27 2.53 -12.63
C PRO A 114 3.26 3.55 -13.19
N GLY A 115 2.81 4.28 -14.21
CA GLY A 115 3.57 5.38 -14.78
C GLY A 115 2.86 6.05 -15.95
N PRO A 116 3.48 7.09 -16.55
CA PRO A 116 2.99 7.72 -17.78
C PRO A 116 2.82 6.70 -18.90
N LYS A 117 1.86 6.92 -19.82
CA LYS A 117 1.67 6.01 -20.97
C LYS A 117 2.91 5.88 -21.85
N SER A 118 3.64 6.98 -22.01
CA SER A 118 4.85 6.99 -22.86
C SER A 118 6.00 6.26 -22.18
N GLN A 119 6.60 5.32 -22.90
CA GLN A 119 7.83 4.60 -22.49
C GLN A 119 7.73 3.78 -21.19
N LEU A 120 6.52 3.47 -20.69
CA LEU A 120 6.40 2.74 -19.42
C LEU A 120 6.96 1.31 -19.52
N ASP A 121 6.79 0.65 -20.65
CA ASP A 121 7.40 -0.63 -21.01
C ASP A 121 8.93 -0.57 -20.94
N GLN A 122 9.55 0.40 -21.59
CA GLN A 122 10.98 0.64 -21.48
C GLN A 122 11.43 0.87 -20.04
N ARG A 123 10.66 1.66 -19.25
CA ARG A 123 10.97 1.93 -17.83
C ARG A 123 10.84 0.69 -16.96
N ALA A 124 9.92 -0.21 -17.29
CA ALA A 124 9.77 -1.49 -16.63
C ALA A 124 10.96 -2.42 -16.96
N ASP A 125 11.41 -2.46 -18.21
CA ASP A 125 12.61 -3.22 -18.60
C ASP A 125 13.86 -2.71 -17.87
N GLU A 126 14.03 -1.38 -17.79
CA GLU A 126 15.11 -0.76 -17.01
C GLU A 126 14.99 -1.09 -15.50
N PHE A 127 13.78 -1.18 -14.97
CA PHE A 127 13.54 -1.54 -13.56
C PHE A 127 13.91 -3.00 -13.29
N LEU A 128 13.50 -3.90 -14.17
CA LEU A 128 13.76 -5.34 -14.04
C LEU A 128 15.23 -5.69 -14.33
N GLN A 129 15.95 -4.88 -15.12
CA GLN A 129 17.37 -5.09 -15.46
C GLN A 129 17.67 -6.53 -15.95
N GLY A 130 16.77 -7.11 -16.74
CA GLY A 130 16.87 -8.49 -17.20
C GLY A 130 16.59 -9.55 -16.13
N THR A 131 16.15 -9.16 -14.92
CA THR A 131 15.76 -10.11 -13.86
C THR A 131 14.56 -10.93 -14.32
N LYS A 132 14.73 -12.24 -14.40
CA LYS A 132 13.62 -13.18 -14.61
C LYS A 132 12.88 -13.36 -13.29
N LEU A 133 11.63 -12.95 -13.26
CA LEU A 133 10.78 -13.18 -12.10
C LEU A 133 10.37 -14.65 -12.03
N PRO A 134 10.62 -15.35 -10.92
CA PRO A 134 10.19 -16.74 -10.76
C PRO A 134 8.67 -16.81 -10.55
N ALA A 135 8.06 -17.93 -10.97
CA ALA A 135 6.70 -18.22 -10.54
C ALA A 135 6.61 -18.21 -8.98
N PRO A 136 5.51 -17.72 -8.40
CA PRO A 136 4.25 -17.31 -9.00
C PRO A 136 4.14 -15.79 -9.25
N LEU A 137 5.25 -15.08 -9.42
CA LEU A 137 5.27 -13.63 -9.61
C LEU A 137 5.00 -13.24 -11.07
N THR A 138 4.25 -12.16 -11.27
CA THR A 138 4.00 -11.54 -12.58
C THR A 138 4.08 -10.03 -12.47
N PHE A 139 4.77 -9.38 -13.42
CA PHE A 139 4.95 -7.94 -13.46
C PHE A 139 4.01 -7.31 -14.49
N LEU A 140 3.16 -6.39 -14.02
CA LEU A 140 2.08 -5.79 -14.78
C LEU A 140 2.29 -4.28 -14.92
N LEU A 141 1.95 -3.72 -16.09
CA LEU A 141 2.01 -2.28 -16.34
C LEU A 141 0.65 -1.63 -16.10
N ASP A 142 0.68 -0.46 -15.47
CA ASP A 142 -0.48 0.44 -15.36
C ASP A 142 -0.19 1.77 -16.08
N PRO A 143 -0.23 1.78 -17.43
CA PRO A 143 0.08 2.96 -18.21
C PRO A 143 -1.03 4.01 -18.08
N GLY A 144 -0.63 5.24 -17.69
CA GLY A 144 -1.55 6.36 -17.49
C GLY A 144 -2.43 6.21 -16.26
N TYR A 145 -2.02 5.36 -15.30
CA TYR A 145 -2.65 5.26 -13.98
C TYR A 145 -4.10 4.78 -13.98
N THR A 146 -4.51 3.97 -14.96
CA THR A 146 -5.90 3.51 -15.08
C THR A 146 -6.32 2.67 -13.87
N PHE A 147 -5.51 1.67 -13.52
CA PHE A 147 -5.71 0.84 -12.33
C PHE A 147 -5.57 1.69 -11.05
N THR A 148 -4.50 2.45 -10.96
CA THR A 148 -4.17 3.27 -9.78
C THR A 148 -5.30 4.25 -9.45
N ASN A 149 -5.90 4.91 -10.46
CA ASN A 149 -7.05 5.79 -10.29
C ASN A 149 -8.32 5.01 -9.87
N ALA A 150 -8.59 3.87 -10.51
CA ALA A 150 -9.77 3.05 -10.20
C ALA A 150 -9.78 2.53 -8.75
N TYR A 151 -8.58 2.33 -8.19
CA TYR A 151 -8.38 1.87 -6.82
C TYR A 151 -8.21 3.02 -5.80
N GLY A 152 -8.26 4.28 -6.24
CA GLY A 152 -8.05 5.44 -5.37
C GLY A 152 -6.62 5.56 -4.85
N LEU A 153 -5.66 4.88 -5.48
CA LEU A 153 -4.26 4.82 -5.05
C LEU A 153 -3.36 5.85 -5.74
N ARG A 154 -3.94 6.75 -6.55
CA ARG A 154 -3.15 7.80 -7.22
C ARG A 154 -2.57 8.77 -6.19
N TRP A 155 -1.23 8.85 -6.15
CA TRP A 155 -0.53 9.84 -5.37
C TRP A 155 -0.24 11.05 -6.26
N ASP A 156 -1.16 12.01 -6.23
CA ASP A 156 -1.11 13.20 -7.08
C ASP A 156 -0.29 14.31 -6.43
N ALA A 157 1.02 14.10 -6.40
CA ALA A 157 2.00 15.07 -5.91
C ALA A 157 3.20 15.11 -6.87
N PRO A 158 4.00 16.18 -6.85
CA PRO A 158 5.19 16.29 -7.69
C PRO A 158 6.14 15.09 -7.50
N ARG A 159 6.48 14.44 -8.62
CA ARG A 159 7.34 13.23 -8.65
C ARG A 159 6.77 12.03 -7.91
N GLU A 160 5.44 11.94 -7.80
CA GLU A 160 4.75 10.77 -7.28
C GLU A 160 3.84 10.14 -8.34
N THR A 161 3.48 8.88 -8.13
CA THR A 161 2.62 8.11 -9.03
C THR A 161 1.51 7.41 -8.27
N ALA A 162 1.85 6.50 -7.36
CA ALA A 162 0.90 5.74 -6.58
C ALA A 162 1.37 5.58 -5.13
N TYR A 163 0.41 5.50 -4.22
CA TYR A 163 0.65 5.03 -2.86
C TYR A 163 1.01 3.54 -2.91
N PRO A 164 2.21 3.14 -2.47
CA PRO A 164 2.58 1.73 -2.44
C PRO A 164 1.59 0.97 -1.58
N THR A 165 1.01 -0.07 -2.16
CA THR A 165 -0.09 -0.80 -1.51
C THR A 165 0.08 -2.30 -1.71
N THR A 166 -0.25 -3.08 -0.70
CA THR A 166 -0.34 -4.54 -0.84
C THR A 166 -1.70 -5.00 -0.37
N LEU A 167 -2.33 -5.85 -1.19
CA LEU A 167 -3.59 -6.52 -0.89
C LEU A 167 -3.34 -8.03 -0.91
N VAL A 168 -4.01 -8.77 -0.03
CA VAL A 168 -4.17 -10.22 -0.12
C VAL A 168 -5.65 -10.50 -0.36
N LEU A 169 -5.94 -11.23 -1.41
CA LEU A 169 -7.28 -11.64 -1.80
C LEU A 169 -7.45 -13.14 -1.57
N ASP A 170 -8.57 -13.53 -0.98
CA ASP A 170 -8.97 -14.92 -0.92
C ASP A 170 -9.46 -15.43 -2.29
N GLU A 171 -9.83 -16.71 -2.37
CA GLU A 171 -10.30 -17.38 -3.57
C GLU A 171 -11.63 -16.81 -4.11
N ALA A 172 -12.36 -16.04 -3.28
CA ALA A 172 -13.58 -15.33 -3.67
C ALA A 172 -13.33 -13.86 -4.08
N GLY A 173 -12.05 -13.42 -4.13
CA GLY A 173 -11.65 -12.06 -4.45
C GLY A 173 -11.91 -11.05 -3.33
N LYS A 174 -12.14 -11.51 -2.10
CA LYS A 174 -12.30 -10.64 -0.93
C LYS A 174 -10.95 -10.31 -0.31
N ILE A 175 -10.81 -9.05 0.08
CA ILE A 175 -9.60 -8.53 0.71
C ILE A 175 -9.49 -9.11 2.13
N GLN A 176 -8.43 -9.86 2.40
CA GLN A 176 -8.09 -10.41 3.71
C GLN A 176 -7.02 -9.58 4.43
N PHE A 177 -6.20 -8.88 3.64
CA PHE A 177 -5.15 -8.01 4.14
C PHE A 177 -5.02 -6.79 3.23
N VAL A 178 -4.80 -5.63 3.84
CA VAL A 178 -4.49 -4.39 3.13
C VAL A 178 -3.45 -3.59 3.90
N LYS A 179 -2.44 -3.10 3.18
CA LYS A 179 -1.48 -2.14 3.70
C LYS A 179 -1.20 -1.08 2.65
N ILE A 180 -1.65 0.14 2.92
CA ILE A 180 -1.39 1.33 2.12
C ILE A 180 -0.26 2.11 2.80
N SER A 181 0.81 2.38 2.08
CA SER A 181 1.93 3.16 2.59
C SER A 181 1.79 4.61 2.13
N GLU A 182 1.69 5.53 3.07
CA GLU A 182 1.59 6.98 2.82
C GLU A 182 2.96 7.62 2.54
N THR A 183 4.02 6.82 2.56
CA THR A 183 5.40 7.24 2.31
C THR A 183 6.11 6.24 1.39
N HIS A 184 7.35 6.54 1.02
CA HIS A 184 8.19 5.56 0.29
C HIS A 184 8.64 4.38 1.16
N ARG A 185 8.47 4.48 2.49
CA ARG A 185 8.76 3.44 3.48
C ARG A 185 7.44 2.86 4.02
N GLY A 186 7.53 1.88 4.90
CA GLY A 186 6.33 1.29 5.52
C GLY A 186 5.58 0.31 4.61
N ARG A 187 6.22 -0.19 3.54
CA ARG A 187 5.69 -1.22 2.65
C ARG A 187 5.60 -2.56 3.37
N SER A 188 4.70 -3.42 2.93
CA SER A 188 4.69 -4.79 3.42
C SER A 188 5.94 -5.57 2.98
N SER A 189 6.47 -6.39 3.87
CA SER A 189 7.43 -7.43 3.55
C SER A 189 6.74 -8.68 3.04
N ALA A 190 7.48 -9.55 2.34
CA ALA A 190 6.98 -10.86 1.94
C ALA A 190 6.59 -11.71 3.16
N ALA A 191 7.31 -11.61 4.28
CA ALA A 191 6.99 -12.32 5.51
C ALA A 191 5.62 -11.91 6.07
N GLU A 192 5.38 -10.60 6.21
CA GLU A 192 4.10 -10.06 6.67
C GLU A 192 2.92 -10.50 5.78
N VAL A 193 3.11 -10.54 4.46
CA VAL A 193 2.08 -11.00 3.52
C VAL A 193 1.84 -12.51 3.63
N LEU A 194 2.91 -13.30 3.83
CA LEU A 194 2.82 -14.75 4.01
C LEU A 194 2.10 -15.15 5.32
N GLU A 195 2.19 -14.32 6.36
CA GLU A 195 1.42 -14.48 7.60
C GLU A 195 -0.08 -14.21 7.40
N ALA A 196 -0.44 -13.35 6.45
CA ALA A 196 -1.83 -13.01 6.11
C ALA A 196 -2.50 -14.00 5.14
N LEU A 197 -1.76 -15.00 4.61
CA LEU A 197 -2.22 -16.08 3.72
C LEU A 197 -2.60 -17.33 4.51
#